data_15b5dd1d10feaa26489bc3a678458ffd
#
_entry.id   15b5dd1d10feaa26489bc3a678458ffd
#
_cell.length_a   1.000
_cell.length_b   1.000
_cell.length_c   1.000
_cell.angle_alpha   90.00
_cell.angle_beta   90.00
_cell.angle_gamma   90.00
#
_symmetry.space_group_name_H-M   'P 1'
#
loop_
_entity.id
_entity.type
_entity.pdbx_description
1 polymer ?
#
loop_
_entity_poly.entity_id
_entity_poly.type
_entity_poly.pdbx_seq_one_letter_code
_entity_poly.pdbx_strand_id
1 'polypeptide(L)'
;ILTKMRSLAGSGIATLDHTGALAGGETKADRHREILTSILAAANLIAQRGRRGAGNFAVVGGKVASALQGVAGFVAYPMANTVNQVAGAIYPLGSVAGINIYTDPSIAFTSNEVLVGRKGDGNGPGLVFMPYLMAESVQAIVEGTMAPKVAVKSRYALVEAGFHPGTQYEKFSLDNFAL
;
A
#
# COMPACT_ATOMS: atom_id res chain seq x y z
N ILE A 1 9.50 3.83 -2.49
CA ILE A 1 8.65 4.41 -1.44
C ILE A 1 7.87 3.29 -0.73
N LEU A 2 7.06 2.51 -1.44
CA LEU A 2 6.23 1.45 -0.84
C LEU A 2 7.04 0.43 -0.03
N THR A 3 8.19 -0.03 -0.55
CA THR A 3 9.10 -0.94 0.16
C THR A 3 9.55 -0.35 1.51
N LYS A 4 9.85 0.95 1.54
CA LYS A 4 10.21 1.63 2.78
C LYS A 4 9.01 1.76 3.73
N MET A 5 7.82 2.08 3.24
CA MET A 5 6.60 2.08 4.05
C MET A 5 6.35 0.71 4.69
N ARG A 6 6.52 -0.38 3.91
CA ARG A 6 6.38 -1.77 4.41
C ARG A 6 7.42 -2.10 5.48
N SER A 7 8.64 -1.58 5.38
CA SER A 7 9.68 -1.79 6.39
C SER A 7 9.43 -1.03 7.69
N LEU A 8 8.68 0.08 7.63
CA LEU A 8 8.31 0.91 8.76
C LEU A 8 6.97 0.51 9.39
N ALA A 9 6.21 -0.33 8.70
CA ALA A 9 4.90 -0.76 9.18
C ALA A 9 5.05 -1.65 10.42
N GLY A 10 4.21 -1.41 11.41
CA GLY A 10 4.03 -2.30 12.55
C GLY A 10 3.33 -3.60 12.14
N SER A 11 3.36 -4.56 13.03
CA SER A 11 2.69 -5.86 12.89
C SER A 11 1.81 -6.15 14.11
N GLY A 12 1.01 -5.16 14.50
CA GLY A 12 0.13 -5.28 15.67
C GLY A 12 -1.17 -6.01 15.40
N ILE A 13 -1.48 -6.23 14.13
CA ILE A 13 -2.64 -7.05 13.72
C ILE A 13 -2.13 -8.47 13.42
N ALA A 14 -2.81 -9.45 13.99
CA ALA A 14 -2.50 -10.85 13.71
C ALA A 14 -2.74 -11.19 12.24
N THR A 15 -1.97 -12.12 11.72
CA THR A 15 -2.23 -12.73 10.42
C THR A 15 -3.61 -13.39 10.44
N LEU A 16 -4.43 -13.09 9.44
CA LEU A 16 -5.71 -13.79 9.27
C LEU A 16 -5.43 -15.14 8.60
N ASP A 17 -5.78 -16.23 9.26
CA ASP A 17 -5.64 -17.56 8.71
C ASP A 17 -7.02 -18.11 8.29
N HIS A 18 -7.19 -18.24 6.98
CA HIS A 18 -8.38 -18.82 6.38
C HIS A 18 -8.18 -20.30 6.00
N THR A 19 -7.32 -21.01 6.76
CA THR A 19 -7.08 -22.45 6.59
C THR A 19 -8.35 -23.22 6.90
N GLY A 20 -8.70 -24.13 6.00
CA GLY A 20 -9.81 -25.05 6.19
C GLY A 20 -11.09 -24.69 5.43
N ALA A 21 -12.02 -25.63 5.45
CA ALA A 21 -13.35 -25.43 4.89
C ALA A 21 -14.10 -24.35 5.67
N LEU A 22 -15.05 -23.69 4.99
CA LEU A 22 -15.96 -22.76 5.66
C LEU A 22 -16.65 -23.48 6.82
N ALA A 23 -16.65 -22.89 7.99
CA ALA A 23 -17.38 -23.43 9.14
C ALA A 23 -18.89 -23.50 8.82
N GLY A 24 -19.61 -24.40 9.48
CA GLY A 24 -21.04 -24.55 9.20
C GLY A 24 -21.79 -23.23 9.37
N GLY A 25 -22.32 -22.69 8.27
CA GLY A 25 -23.00 -21.38 8.24
C GLY A 25 -22.12 -20.19 7.87
N GLU A 26 -20.81 -20.33 7.79
CA GLU A 26 -19.90 -19.29 7.31
C GLU A 26 -19.96 -19.18 5.78
N THR A 27 -19.95 -17.96 5.27
CA THR A 27 -19.92 -17.70 3.82
C THR A 27 -18.60 -17.03 3.42
N LYS A 28 -18.25 -17.07 2.14
CA LYS A 28 -17.10 -16.30 1.61
C LYS A 28 -17.24 -14.80 1.90
N ALA A 29 -18.48 -14.29 1.91
CA ALA A 29 -18.73 -12.88 2.22
C ALA A 29 -18.35 -12.53 3.67
N ASP A 30 -18.51 -13.45 4.60
CA ASP A 30 -18.11 -13.24 6.00
C ASP A 30 -16.59 -13.11 6.12
N ARG A 31 -15.83 -13.96 5.42
CA ARG A 31 -14.37 -13.84 5.35
C ARG A 31 -13.91 -12.52 4.69
N HIS A 32 -14.59 -12.08 3.64
CA HIS A 32 -14.29 -10.77 3.04
C HIS A 32 -14.57 -9.61 4.01
N ARG A 33 -15.63 -9.73 4.81
CA ARG A 33 -15.95 -8.76 5.87
C ARG A 33 -14.89 -8.76 6.99
N GLU A 34 -14.35 -9.91 7.33
CA GLU A 34 -13.27 -10.04 8.32
C GLU A 34 -12.01 -9.29 7.87
N ILE A 35 -11.66 -9.37 6.59
CA ILE A 35 -10.56 -8.58 6.01
C ILE A 35 -10.80 -7.07 6.22
N LEU A 36 -12.01 -6.60 5.92
CA LEU A 36 -12.37 -5.20 6.15
C LEU A 36 -12.26 -4.81 7.64
N THR A 37 -12.75 -5.66 8.53
CA THR A 37 -12.66 -5.45 9.98
C THR A 37 -11.22 -5.33 10.44
N SER A 38 -10.32 -6.15 9.91
CA SER A 38 -8.89 -6.10 10.23
C SER A 38 -8.21 -4.84 9.66
N ILE A 39 -8.63 -4.37 8.50
CA ILE A 39 -8.18 -3.06 7.95
C ILE A 39 -8.60 -1.92 8.88
N LEU A 40 -9.85 -1.93 9.36
CA LEU A 40 -10.34 -0.92 10.30
C LEU A 40 -9.62 -0.99 11.65
N ALA A 41 -9.36 -2.20 12.15
CA ALA A 41 -8.58 -2.40 13.37
C ALA A 41 -7.15 -1.85 13.22
N ALA A 42 -6.50 -2.09 12.09
CA ALA A 42 -5.18 -1.53 11.78
C ALA A 42 -5.22 0.00 11.73
N ALA A 43 -6.24 0.59 11.10
CA ALA A 43 -6.41 2.04 11.06
C ALA A 43 -6.59 2.66 12.45
N ASN A 44 -7.37 2.02 13.32
CA ASN A 44 -7.56 2.44 14.70
C ASN A 44 -6.30 2.25 15.55
N LEU A 45 -5.52 1.20 15.31
CA LEU A 45 -4.24 0.97 15.99
C LEU A 45 -3.23 2.07 15.66
N ILE A 46 -3.19 2.52 14.41
CA ILE A 46 -2.40 3.69 13.99
C ILE A 46 -2.84 4.94 14.76
N ALA A 47 -4.15 5.16 14.92
CA ALA A 47 -4.68 6.29 15.69
C ALA A 47 -4.24 6.23 17.15
N GLN A 48 -4.32 5.06 17.76
CA GLN A 48 -3.95 4.84 19.17
C GLN A 48 -2.45 5.10 19.39
N ARG A 49 -1.60 4.57 18.52
CA ARG A 49 -0.14 4.70 18.65
C ARG A 49 0.36 6.09 18.26
N GLY A 50 -0.14 6.62 17.15
CA GLY A 50 0.30 7.88 16.58
C GLY A 50 -0.34 9.11 17.20
N ARG A 51 -1.53 8.97 17.80
CA ARG A 51 -2.35 10.07 18.37
C ARG A 51 -2.57 11.24 17.41
N ARG A 52 -2.53 10.99 16.11
CA ARG A 52 -2.66 12.01 15.05
C ARG A 52 -3.79 11.74 14.06
N GLY A 53 -4.61 10.73 14.35
CA GLY A 53 -5.72 10.30 13.51
C GLY A 53 -5.55 8.88 12.98
N ALA A 54 -6.65 8.30 12.55
CA ALA A 54 -6.70 6.94 12.03
C ALA A 54 -6.05 6.81 10.65
N GLY A 55 -5.74 5.57 10.26
CA GLY A 55 -5.35 5.25 8.90
C GLY A 55 -6.45 5.63 7.91
N ASN A 56 -6.09 6.18 6.77
CA ASN A 56 -7.03 6.67 5.76
C ASN A 56 -6.81 6.07 4.37
N PHE A 57 -5.80 5.24 4.21
CA PHE A 57 -5.59 4.49 2.97
C PHE A 57 -5.10 3.08 3.26
N ALA A 58 -5.37 2.17 2.33
CA ALA A 58 -4.81 0.83 2.33
C ALA A 58 -4.27 0.48 0.94
N VAL A 59 -3.12 -0.19 0.89
CA VAL A 59 -2.53 -0.73 -0.33
C VAL A 59 -2.61 -2.24 -0.25
N VAL A 60 -3.24 -2.84 -1.24
CA VAL A 60 -3.55 -4.28 -1.26
C VAL A 60 -3.07 -4.94 -2.54
N GLY A 61 -2.79 -6.22 -2.48
CA GLY A 61 -2.56 -7.05 -3.66
C GLY A 61 -3.85 -7.34 -4.43
N GLY A 62 -3.74 -7.76 -5.70
CA GLY A 62 -4.89 -7.94 -6.59
C GLY A 62 -5.96 -8.91 -6.07
N LYS A 63 -5.57 -9.97 -5.38
CA LYS A 63 -6.48 -10.96 -4.81
C LYS A 63 -7.34 -10.37 -3.68
N VAL A 64 -6.71 -9.63 -2.77
CA VAL A 64 -7.41 -8.93 -1.67
C VAL A 64 -8.28 -7.80 -2.22
N ALA A 65 -7.81 -7.10 -3.26
CA ALA A 65 -8.60 -6.08 -3.95
C ALA A 65 -9.92 -6.64 -4.50
N SER A 66 -9.86 -7.79 -5.16
CA SER A 66 -11.06 -8.47 -5.69
C SER A 66 -12.05 -8.86 -4.59
N ALA A 67 -11.54 -9.32 -3.44
CA ALA A 67 -12.38 -9.64 -2.29
C ALA A 67 -13.08 -8.41 -1.71
N LEU A 68 -12.34 -7.30 -1.55
CA LEU A 68 -12.88 -6.07 -0.99
C LEU A 68 -13.94 -5.42 -1.90
N GLN A 69 -13.84 -5.57 -3.22
CA GLN A 69 -14.86 -5.12 -4.16
C GLN A 69 -16.22 -5.81 -3.95
N GLY A 70 -16.22 -7.03 -3.43
CA GLY A 70 -17.43 -7.78 -3.10
C GLY A 70 -18.05 -7.43 -1.74
N VAL A 71 -17.41 -6.56 -0.93
CA VAL A 71 -17.94 -6.19 0.38
C VAL A 71 -19.00 -5.12 0.26
N ALA A 72 -20.10 -5.27 1.01
CA ALA A 72 -21.15 -4.26 1.06
C ALA A 72 -20.62 -2.91 1.54
N GLY A 73 -20.97 -1.83 0.84
CA GLY A 73 -20.50 -0.49 1.13
C GLY A 73 -19.21 -0.09 0.39
N PHE A 74 -18.66 -0.96 -0.46
CA PHE A 74 -17.57 -0.59 -1.33
C PHE A 74 -18.05 0.36 -2.43
N VAL A 75 -17.42 1.51 -2.54
CA VAL A 75 -17.69 2.51 -3.58
C VAL A 75 -16.51 2.52 -4.55
N ALA A 76 -16.73 1.97 -5.74
CA ALA A 76 -15.69 1.98 -6.78
C ALA A 76 -15.47 3.38 -7.32
N TYR A 77 -14.21 3.76 -7.54
CA TYR A 77 -13.92 4.98 -8.27
C TYR A 77 -14.16 4.78 -9.77
N PRO A 78 -14.80 5.74 -10.45
CA PRO A 78 -15.02 5.65 -11.88
C PRO A 78 -13.69 5.64 -12.63
N MET A 79 -13.35 4.53 -13.24
CA MET A 79 -12.11 4.35 -14.01
C MET A 79 -12.12 5.14 -15.34
N ALA A 80 -13.27 5.65 -15.77
CA ALA A 80 -13.48 6.22 -17.10
C ALA A 80 -12.65 7.47 -17.43
N ASN A 81 -12.07 8.14 -16.43
CA ASN A 81 -11.29 9.37 -16.63
C ASN A 81 -9.88 9.32 -16.06
N THR A 82 -9.39 8.21 -15.58
CA THR A 82 -8.00 8.07 -15.17
C THR A 82 -7.13 7.78 -16.39
N VAL A 83 -6.93 8.78 -17.20
CA VAL A 83 -6.16 8.75 -18.44
C VAL A 83 -4.67 8.41 -18.21
N ASN A 84 -4.22 8.32 -16.98
CA ASN A 84 -2.81 8.14 -16.62
C ASN A 84 -2.56 6.86 -15.81
N GLN A 85 -3.10 5.72 -16.25
CA GLN A 85 -2.59 4.45 -15.76
C GLN A 85 -1.22 4.19 -16.40
N VAL A 86 -0.19 4.66 -15.72
CA VAL A 86 1.18 4.29 -16.08
C VAL A 86 1.32 2.79 -15.78
N ALA A 87 1.76 2.02 -16.75
CA ALA A 87 1.98 0.58 -16.59
C ALA A 87 2.83 0.30 -15.35
N GLY A 88 2.34 -0.55 -14.44
CA GLY A 88 3.00 -0.88 -13.19
C GLY A 88 2.83 0.15 -12.06
N ALA A 89 2.03 1.19 -12.24
CA ALA A 89 1.75 2.16 -11.19
C ALA A 89 0.64 1.69 -10.24
N ILE A 90 0.71 2.14 -8.98
CA ILE A 90 -0.35 1.98 -8.00
C ILE A 90 -1.57 2.79 -8.47
N TYR A 91 -2.73 2.17 -8.50
CA TYR A 91 -3.95 2.86 -8.91
C TYR A 91 -5.04 2.76 -7.83
N PRO A 92 -5.89 3.81 -7.72
CA PRO A 92 -7.00 3.80 -6.79
C PRO A 92 -8.09 2.84 -7.28
N LEU A 93 -8.62 2.03 -6.38
CA LEU A 93 -9.68 1.08 -6.66
C LEU A 93 -11.05 1.64 -6.26
N GLY A 94 -11.11 2.22 -5.09
CA GLY A 94 -12.34 2.72 -4.51
C GLY A 94 -12.15 3.12 -3.05
N SER A 95 -13.25 3.26 -2.36
CA SER A 95 -13.26 3.50 -0.92
C SER A 95 -14.27 2.60 -0.22
N VAL A 96 -13.95 2.23 1.01
CA VAL A 96 -14.83 1.48 1.89
C VAL A 96 -14.65 1.97 3.33
N ALA A 97 -15.74 2.22 4.03
CA ALA A 97 -15.73 2.68 5.41
C ALA A 97 -14.80 3.89 5.68
N GLY A 98 -14.66 4.81 4.70
CA GLY A 98 -13.81 5.99 4.81
C GLY A 98 -12.31 5.76 4.54
N ILE A 99 -11.92 4.54 4.18
CA ILE A 99 -10.55 4.19 3.81
C ILE A 99 -10.45 4.09 2.28
N ASN A 100 -9.48 4.79 1.69
CA ASN A 100 -9.18 4.69 0.27
C ASN A 100 -8.36 3.43 -0.02
N ILE A 101 -8.84 2.61 -0.93
CA ILE A 101 -8.19 1.36 -1.32
C ILE A 101 -7.40 1.59 -2.61
N TYR A 102 -6.13 1.25 -2.57
CA TYR A 102 -5.21 1.26 -3.70
C TYR A 102 -4.72 -0.15 -3.97
N THR A 103 -4.54 -0.49 -5.22
CA THR A 103 -3.91 -1.77 -5.59
C THR A 103 -2.55 -1.52 -6.24
N ASP A 104 -1.61 -2.38 -5.94
CA ASP A 104 -0.27 -2.35 -6.51
C ASP A 104 -0.08 -3.56 -7.43
N PRO A 105 -0.03 -3.35 -8.75
CA PRO A 105 0.18 -4.43 -9.71
C PRO A 105 1.62 -4.96 -9.71
N SER A 106 2.56 -4.27 -9.06
CA SER A 106 3.95 -4.76 -8.90
C SER A 106 4.04 -5.89 -7.87
N ILE A 107 3.06 -6.02 -7.00
CA ILE A 107 2.93 -7.12 -6.06
C ILE A 107 2.32 -8.32 -6.79
N ALA A 108 2.88 -9.51 -6.60
CA ALA A 108 2.31 -10.72 -7.18
C ALA A 108 0.81 -10.84 -6.83
N PHE A 109 -0.01 -11.25 -7.79
CA PHE A 109 -1.47 -11.41 -7.56
C PHE A 109 -1.78 -12.30 -6.36
N THR A 110 -0.94 -13.29 -6.09
CA THR A 110 -1.05 -14.21 -4.96
C THR A 110 -0.60 -13.62 -3.62
N SER A 111 -0.07 -12.40 -3.62
CA SER A 111 0.32 -11.76 -2.36
C SER A 111 -0.90 -11.36 -1.56
N ASN A 112 -0.95 -11.84 -0.35
CA ASN A 112 -2.03 -11.62 0.60
C ASN A 112 -1.68 -10.53 1.63
N GLU A 113 -0.66 -9.71 1.36
CA GLU A 113 -0.26 -8.64 2.27
C GLU A 113 -1.14 -7.40 2.12
N VAL A 114 -1.52 -6.83 3.23
CA VAL A 114 -2.28 -5.58 3.33
C VAL A 114 -1.44 -4.58 4.10
N LEU A 115 -1.22 -3.40 3.51
CA LEU A 115 -0.57 -2.27 4.15
C LEU A 115 -1.60 -1.17 4.37
N VAL A 116 -1.86 -0.85 5.62
CA VAL A 116 -2.71 0.28 6.02
C VAL A 116 -1.83 1.43 6.43
N GLY A 117 -2.19 2.63 6.05
CA GLY A 117 -1.40 3.80 6.38
C GLY A 117 -2.23 5.04 6.60
N ARG A 118 -1.57 6.04 7.15
CA ARG A 118 -2.11 7.37 7.32
C ARG A 118 -1.38 8.35 6.42
N LYS A 119 -2.11 9.06 5.59
CA LYS A 119 -1.64 10.24 4.87
C LYS A 119 -2.14 11.47 5.62
N GLY A 120 -1.24 12.22 6.23
CA GLY A 120 -1.56 13.46 6.93
C GLY A 120 -1.44 14.66 5.99
N ASP A 121 -2.33 15.63 6.15
CA ASP A 121 -2.24 16.92 5.48
C ASP A 121 -1.38 17.85 6.36
N GLY A 122 -0.12 18.06 5.97
CA GLY A 122 0.77 19.05 6.58
C GLY A 122 1.34 18.71 7.98
N ASN A 123 0.58 18.06 8.86
CA ASN A 123 0.96 17.77 10.24
C ASN A 123 1.30 16.29 10.46
N GLY A 124 2.53 15.92 10.21
CA GLY A 124 3.06 14.61 10.57
C GLY A 124 3.07 13.61 9.42
N PRO A 125 3.89 13.86 8.39
CA PRO A 125 4.15 12.86 7.36
C PRO A 125 4.83 11.63 7.99
N GLY A 126 4.46 10.44 7.54
CA GLY A 126 5.12 9.21 7.95
C GLY A 126 6.45 9.00 7.24
N LEU A 127 6.49 9.37 5.96
CA LEU A 127 7.66 9.27 5.10
C LEU A 127 7.78 10.52 4.26
N VAL A 128 8.94 11.16 4.28
CA VAL A 128 9.22 12.35 3.49
C VAL A 128 10.19 11.98 2.37
N PHE A 129 9.79 12.24 1.15
CA PHE A 129 10.63 12.12 -0.03
C PHE A 129 11.26 13.47 -0.35
N MET A 130 12.58 13.54 -0.30
CA MET A 130 13.36 14.75 -0.53
C MET A 130 14.25 14.56 -1.76
N PRO A 131 13.82 14.96 -2.95
CA PRO A 131 14.66 14.92 -4.13
C PRO A 131 15.67 16.08 -4.07
N TYR A 132 16.95 15.73 -4.13
CA TYR A 132 18.04 16.72 -4.28
C TYR A 132 18.34 16.96 -5.76
N LEU A 133 18.39 15.89 -6.53
CA LEU A 133 18.62 15.93 -7.98
C LEU A 133 17.60 15.01 -8.65
N MET A 134 16.67 15.58 -9.41
CA MET A 134 15.58 14.81 -10.01
C MET A 134 16.07 13.87 -11.09
N ALA A 135 16.72 14.41 -12.11
CA ALA A 135 17.38 13.66 -13.15
C ALA A 135 18.41 14.57 -13.84
N GLU A 136 19.62 14.11 -13.99
CA GLU A 136 20.66 14.78 -14.75
C GLU A 136 21.26 13.78 -15.75
N SER A 137 21.25 14.15 -17.03
CA SER A 137 21.89 13.36 -18.06
C SER A 137 23.32 13.87 -18.27
N VAL A 138 24.27 12.97 -18.25
CA VAL A 138 25.67 13.24 -18.55
C VAL A 138 26.05 12.43 -19.77
N GLN A 139 26.60 13.12 -20.74
CA GLN A 139 27.12 12.50 -21.97
C GLN A 139 28.64 12.51 -21.93
N ALA A 140 29.24 11.41 -22.28
CA ALA A 140 30.68 11.26 -22.39
C ALA A 140 31.00 10.36 -23.59
N ILE A 141 32.20 10.55 -24.17
CA ILE A 141 32.73 9.67 -25.18
C ILE A 141 33.70 8.73 -24.48
N VAL A 142 33.57 7.43 -24.76
CA VAL A 142 34.50 6.44 -24.20
C VAL A 142 35.84 6.55 -24.93
N GLU A 143 36.89 6.82 -24.16
CA GLU A 143 38.23 6.89 -24.65
C GLU A 143 38.68 5.52 -25.21
N GLY A 144 39.17 5.51 -26.41
CA GLY A 144 39.62 4.29 -27.10
C GLY A 144 38.60 3.65 -28.06
N THR A 145 37.30 3.81 -27.88
CA THR A 145 36.27 3.26 -28.82
C THR A 145 35.43 4.31 -29.50
N MET A 146 35.60 5.59 -29.14
CA MET A 146 34.79 6.71 -29.66
C MET A 146 33.27 6.50 -29.53
N ALA A 147 32.83 5.53 -28.74
CA ALA A 147 31.42 5.23 -28.52
C ALA A 147 30.76 6.27 -27.59
N PRO A 148 29.57 6.82 -27.95
CA PRO A 148 28.85 7.71 -27.07
C PRO A 148 28.30 6.95 -25.85
N LYS A 149 28.55 7.48 -24.65
CA LYS A 149 28.04 6.97 -23.38
C LYS A 149 27.12 8.00 -22.78
N VAL A 150 25.90 7.60 -22.47
CA VAL A 150 24.92 8.43 -21.76
C VAL A 150 24.64 7.81 -20.39
N ALA A 151 24.76 8.61 -19.36
CA ALA A 151 24.39 8.22 -18.01
C ALA A 151 23.34 9.16 -17.47
N VAL A 152 22.31 8.62 -16.80
CA VAL A 152 21.31 9.40 -16.07
C VAL A 152 21.51 9.14 -14.59
N LYS A 153 21.66 10.20 -13.80
CA LYS A 153 21.79 10.13 -12.36
C LYS A 153 20.67 10.89 -11.66
N SER A 154 20.19 10.35 -10.56
CA SER A 154 19.29 11.04 -9.66
C SER A 154 19.77 10.86 -8.22
N ARG A 155 19.48 11.83 -7.36
CA ARG A 155 19.79 11.78 -5.93
C ARG A 155 18.56 12.17 -5.14
N TYR A 156 18.17 11.33 -4.21
CA TYR A 156 17.05 11.59 -3.31
C TYR A 156 17.32 10.98 -1.93
N ALA A 157 16.65 11.52 -0.95
CA ALA A 157 16.59 10.95 0.39
C ALA A 157 15.16 10.57 0.73
N LEU A 158 15.00 9.48 1.45
CA LEU A 158 13.75 9.06 2.07
C LEU A 158 13.95 9.12 3.59
N VAL A 159 13.27 10.06 4.22
CA VAL A 159 13.38 10.29 5.66
C VAL A 159 12.11 9.83 6.36
N GLU A 160 12.29 9.06 7.41
CA GLU A 160 11.22 8.65 8.31
C GLU A 160 10.92 9.77 9.30
N ALA A 161 9.66 10.15 9.40
CA ALA A 161 9.20 11.19 10.34
C ALA A 161 8.49 10.60 11.58
N GLY A 162 8.42 9.27 11.70
CA GLY A 162 7.79 8.57 12.81
C GLY A 162 8.82 8.14 13.88
N PHE A 163 8.44 8.27 15.15
CA PHE A 163 9.29 7.87 16.27
C PHE A 163 9.27 6.37 16.57
N HIS A 164 8.28 5.63 16.05
CA HIS A 164 8.08 4.20 16.31
C HIS A 164 7.52 3.48 15.08
N PRO A 165 7.93 2.25 14.81
CA PRO A 165 7.25 1.38 13.87
C PRO A 165 5.76 1.28 14.21
N GLY A 166 4.89 1.34 13.22
CA GLY A 166 3.45 1.22 13.40
C GLY A 166 2.72 2.48 13.87
N THR A 167 3.38 3.65 13.96
CA THR A 167 2.69 4.91 14.26
C THR A 167 2.00 5.53 13.05
N GLN A 168 2.44 5.20 11.85
CA GLN A 168 1.93 5.74 10.60
C GLN A 168 1.48 4.63 9.63
N TYR A 169 2.07 3.45 9.76
CA TYR A 169 1.83 2.32 8.88
C TYR A 169 1.66 1.05 9.70
N GLU A 170 0.71 0.22 9.31
CA GLU A 170 0.47 -1.10 9.88
C GLU A 170 0.33 -2.10 8.74
N LYS A 171 0.87 -3.30 8.89
CA LYS A 171 0.73 -4.37 7.91
C LYS A 171 0.26 -5.65 8.56
N PHE A 172 -0.49 -6.42 7.81
CA PHE A 172 -0.82 -7.80 8.16
C PHE A 172 -0.89 -8.64 6.89
N SER A 173 -0.89 -9.93 7.04
CA SER A 173 -1.03 -10.88 5.94
C SER A 173 -2.26 -11.76 6.13
N LEU A 174 -2.71 -12.33 5.02
CA LEU A 174 -3.76 -13.34 5.02
C LEU A 174 -3.14 -14.67 4.58
N ASP A 175 -3.19 -15.68 5.42
CA ASP A 175 -2.75 -17.02 5.07
C ASP A 175 -3.91 -17.82 4.48
N ASN A 176 -3.60 -18.66 3.50
CA ASN A 176 -4.55 -19.57 2.84
C ASN A 176 -5.83 -18.92 2.30
N PHE A 177 -5.76 -17.65 1.97
CA PHE A 177 -6.91 -16.94 1.40
C PHE A 177 -7.18 -17.42 -0.03
N ALA A 178 -8.36 -18.04 -0.23
CA ALA A 178 -8.91 -18.42 -1.53
C ALA A 178 -10.05 -17.46 -1.91
N LEU A 179 -10.07 -16.99 -3.16
CA LEU A 179 -11.20 -16.22 -3.72
C LEU A 179 -12.43 -17.09 -3.93
#